data_96f61be71f39c5693e5837509d02573e
#
_entry.id   96f61be71f39c5693e5837509d02573e
#
_cell.length_a   1.000
_cell.length_b   1.000
_cell.length_c   1.000
_cell.angle_alpha   90.00
_cell.angle_beta   90.00
_cell.angle_gamma   90.00
#
_symmetry.space_group_name_H-M   'P 1'
#
loop_
_entity.id
_entity.type
_entity.pdbx_description
1 polymer ?
#
loop_
_entity_poly.entity_id
_entity_poly.type
_entity_poly.pdbx_seq_one_letter_code
_entity_poly.pdbx_strand_id
1 'polypeptide(L)'
;NPTKHALAPELLPDIYGAEPHGQRYAREALAAFLQGRGNDVAGEDLYILSSTSEAYSWLIKLLCAAGDAVLAPKPGYPLIESIARLECVDMIEYQQRFDGSWYIDVAELREALEGEDGGRIRALVLINPNNPTGSYVKASEREAIVRLCHDHEVAIIADEVFYDYDLEPFDGNARLAGETGTLTFALDGFSKTLAAPHAKVGWIQVSGPAAEVDEAKRRLDVVADDYLPMSEIIAKQIPAMLGAAAAQTARVRERVQTNLAALHTMLDDDEQGMVSVLRAEGGWNVLLRVPSVLDENELVLSMIEKHGISGQPGYFFDMTSNGYLAISLLPEPDEFRHNVQTVLDTVNTMIG
;
A
#
# COMPACT_ATOMS: atom_id res chain seq x y z
N ASN A 1 -39.10 3.95 14.40
CA ASN A 1 -37.72 4.31 14.16
C ASN A 1 -37.66 5.57 13.29
N PRO A 2 -37.14 6.72 13.82
CA PRO A 2 -37.04 7.97 13.07
C PRO A 2 -36.23 7.86 11.78
N THR A 3 -35.31 6.94 11.71
CA THR A 3 -34.44 6.71 10.53
C THR A 3 -35.21 6.34 9.27
N LYS A 4 -36.36 5.66 9.42
CA LYS A 4 -37.24 5.31 8.28
C LYS A 4 -37.77 6.52 7.51
N HIS A 5 -37.78 7.69 8.14
CA HIS A 5 -38.23 8.93 7.52
C HIS A 5 -37.09 9.75 6.91
N ALA A 6 -35.85 9.43 7.27
CA ALA A 6 -34.67 10.14 6.79
C ALA A 6 -34.03 9.52 5.54
N LEU A 7 -34.12 8.19 5.41
CA LEU A 7 -33.50 7.43 4.33
C LEU A 7 -34.48 6.40 3.77
N ALA A 8 -34.25 5.93 2.54
CA ALA A 8 -35.03 4.85 1.95
C ALA A 8 -34.95 3.61 2.86
N PRO A 9 -36.11 3.02 3.26
CA PRO A 9 -36.14 1.93 4.24
C PRO A 9 -35.35 0.68 3.84
N GLU A 10 -35.20 0.44 2.54
CA GLU A 10 -34.45 -0.67 1.98
C GLU A 10 -32.92 -0.56 2.19
N LEU A 11 -32.43 0.63 2.49
CA LEU A 11 -31.00 0.87 2.72
C LEU A 11 -30.54 0.52 4.12
N LEU A 12 -31.42 0.62 5.11
CA LEU A 12 -31.10 0.43 6.53
C LEU A 12 -32.00 -0.61 7.17
N PRO A 13 -31.49 -1.37 8.16
CA PRO A 13 -32.30 -2.25 8.97
C PRO A 13 -33.18 -1.45 9.94
N ASP A 14 -34.21 -2.12 10.48
CA ASP A 14 -35.11 -1.52 11.46
C ASP A 14 -34.44 -1.25 12.83
N ILE A 15 -33.39 -2.00 13.14
CA ILE A 15 -32.66 -1.93 14.39
C ILE A 15 -31.21 -1.61 14.10
N TYR A 16 -30.70 -0.59 14.73
CA TYR A 16 -29.26 -0.30 14.71
C TYR A 16 -28.52 -1.31 15.59
N GLY A 17 -27.54 -2.00 15.02
CA GLY A 17 -26.58 -2.83 15.74
C GLY A 17 -25.20 -2.23 15.61
N ALA A 18 -24.59 -1.82 16.71
CA ALA A 18 -23.19 -1.43 16.71
C ALA A 18 -22.31 -2.65 16.53
N GLU A 19 -21.53 -2.67 15.47
CA GLU A 19 -20.54 -3.73 15.19
C GLU A 19 -19.18 -3.07 14.95
N PRO A 20 -18.36 -2.91 16.00
CA PRO A 20 -17.08 -2.20 15.91
C PRO A 20 -16.13 -2.72 14.83
N HIS A 21 -16.07 -4.02 14.64
CA HIS A 21 -15.23 -4.66 13.59
C HIS A 21 -15.79 -4.50 12.17
N GLY A 22 -16.96 -3.90 12.02
CA GLY A 22 -17.79 -3.98 10.82
C GLY A 22 -18.78 -5.15 10.88
N GLN A 23 -19.86 -5.06 10.13
CA GLN A 23 -20.98 -6.01 10.16
C GLN A 23 -20.50 -7.46 9.93
N ARG A 24 -20.97 -8.38 10.77
CA ARG A 24 -20.56 -9.79 10.76
C ARG A 24 -20.69 -10.43 9.39
N TYR A 25 -21.83 -10.25 8.71
CA TYR A 25 -22.05 -10.81 7.37
C TYR A 25 -21.06 -10.26 6.33
N ALA A 26 -20.63 -9.00 6.48
CA ALA A 26 -19.63 -8.39 5.59
C ALA A 26 -18.23 -8.96 5.86
N ARG A 27 -17.86 -9.16 7.13
CA ARG A 27 -16.60 -9.81 7.52
C ARG A 27 -16.54 -11.26 7.09
N GLU A 28 -17.64 -12.02 7.22
CA GLU A 28 -17.74 -13.40 6.76
C GLU A 28 -17.60 -13.50 5.23
N ALA A 29 -18.25 -12.59 4.48
CA ALA A 29 -18.09 -12.52 3.02
C ALA A 29 -16.65 -12.16 2.62
N LEU A 30 -16.02 -11.22 3.33
CA LEU A 30 -14.63 -10.85 3.10
C LEU A 30 -13.68 -12.01 3.44
N ALA A 31 -13.88 -12.71 4.56
CA ALA A 31 -13.09 -13.89 4.92
C ALA A 31 -13.17 -14.98 3.83
N ALA A 32 -14.38 -15.29 3.36
CA ALA A 32 -14.59 -16.27 2.28
C ALA A 32 -13.87 -15.85 0.97
N PHE A 33 -13.89 -14.57 0.65
CA PHE A 33 -13.15 -14.01 -0.49
C PHE A 33 -11.64 -14.17 -0.35
N LEU A 34 -11.09 -13.85 0.83
CA LEU A 34 -9.67 -13.97 1.11
C LEU A 34 -9.21 -15.44 1.17
N GLN A 35 -10.01 -16.33 1.75
CA GLN A 35 -9.77 -17.78 1.74
C GLN A 35 -9.73 -18.34 0.32
N GLY A 36 -10.61 -17.87 -0.56
CA GLY A 36 -10.60 -18.22 -1.99
C GLY A 36 -9.31 -17.79 -2.72
N ARG A 37 -8.52 -16.90 -2.10
CA ARG A 37 -7.21 -16.42 -2.59
C ARG A 37 -6.02 -17.04 -1.84
N GLY A 38 -6.28 -18.05 -1.02
CA GLY A 38 -5.26 -18.80 -0.28
C GLY A 38 -4.87 -18.24 1.08
N ASN A 39 -5.58 -17.22 1.60
CA ASN A 39 -5.35 -16.72 2.95
C ASN A 39 -6.07 -17.59 3.98
N ASP A 40 -5.38 -17.94 5.07
CA ASP A 40 -6.01 -18.55 6.23
C ASP A 40 -6.48 -17.44 7.17
N VAL A 41 -7.80 -17.17 7.17
CA VAL A 41 -8.41 -16.06 7.89
C VAL A 41 -9.86 -16.37 8.23
N ALA A 42 -10.30 -16.04 9.44
CA ALA A 42 -11.69 -16.06 9.85
C ALA A 42 -12.27 -14.62 9.89
N GLY A 43 -13.60 -14.51 9.87
CA GLY A 43 -14.25 -13.20 9.98
C GLY A 43 -13.94 -12.46 11.27
N GLU A 44 -13.57 -13.18 12.34
CA GLU A 44 -13.17 -12.62 13.63
C GLU A 44 -11.75 -12.04 13.65
N ASP A 45 -10.94 -12.34 12.62
CA ASP A 45 -9.60 -11.79 12.45
C ASP A 45 -9.58 -10.51 11.61
N LEU A 46 -10.77 -10.06 11.16
CA LEU A 46 -10.95 -8.94 10.25
C LEU A 46 -11.61 -7.75 10.94
N TYR A 47 -11.06 -6.57 10.69
CA TYR A 47 -11.61 -5.27 11.06
C TYR A 47 -11.84 -4.48 9.79
N ILE A 48 -13.10 -4.17 9.47
CA ILE A 48 -13.46 -3.40 8.27
C ILE A 48 -13.60 -1.93 8.66
N LEU A 49 -12.93 -1.06 7.92
CA LEU A 49 -12.87 0.37 8.15
C LEU A 49 -12.90 1.16 6.83
N SER A 50 -12.83 2.49 6.90
CA SER A 50 -13.03 3.32 5.72
C SER A 50 -11.84 3.37 4.76
N SER A 51 -10.62 3.06 5.24
CA SER A 51 -9.41 3.11 4.42
C SER A 51 -8.21 2.51 5.14
N THR A 52 -7.18 2.10 4.40
CA THR A 52 -5.90 1.69 4.99
C THR A 52 -5.20 2.85 5.71
N SER A 53 -5.47 4.10 5.33
CA SER A 53 -4.97 5.26 6.07
C SER A 53 -5.53 5.32 7.50
N GLU A 54 -6.82 5.01 7.67
CA GLU A 54 -7.43 4.87 8.99
C GLU A 54 -6.84 3.67 9.75
N ALA A 55 -6.57 2.56 9.04
CA ALA A 55 -5.92 1.39 9.62
C ALA A 55 -4.53 1.72 10.20
N TYR A 56 -3.71 2.49 9.48
CA TYR A 56 -2.43 2.95 10.01
C TYR A 56 -2.58 3.73 11.32
N SER A 57 -3.53 4.67 11.38
CA SER A 57 -3.80 5.45 12.60
C SER A 57 -4.22 4.53 13.76
N TRP A 58 -5.09 3.55 13.53
CA TRP A 58 -5.50 2.61 14.55
C TRP A 58 -4.35 1.73 15.05
N LEU A 59 -3.53 1.23 14.12
CA LEU A 59 -2.41 0.36 14.48
C LEU A 59 -1.31 1.12 15.22
N ILE A 60 -1.05 2.36 14.84
CA ILE A 60 -0.10 3.21 15.59
C ILE A 60 -0.63 3.47 17.00
N LYS A 61 -1.92 3.77 17.19
CA LYS A 61 -2.54 3.90 18.53
C LYS A 61 -2.48 2.60 19.33
N LEU A 62 -2.62 1.46 18.66
CA LEU A 62 -2.58 0.14 19.30
C LEU A 62 -1.19 -0.21 19.82
N LEU A 63 -0.16 0.04 19.01
CA LEU A 63 1.19 -0.46 19.20
C LEU A 63 2.12 0.51 19.90
N CYS A 64 1.88 1.81 19.74
CA CYS A 64 2.82 2.86 20.16
C CYS A 64 2.24 3.76 21.27
N ALA A 65 3.13 4.22 22.12
CA ALA A 65 2.91 5.38 22.96
C ALA A 65 3.59 6.62 22.35
N ALA A 66 3.25 7.82 22.85
CA ALA A 66 3.91 9.04 22.40
C ALA A 66 5.44 8.96 22.62
N GLY A 67 6.21 9.22 21.58
CA GLY A 67 7.68 9.11 21.58
C GLY A 67 8.22 7.72 21.20
N ASP A 68 7.36 6.72 21.02
CA ASP A 68 7.75 5.48 20.34
C ASP A 68 8.00 5.75 18.83
N ALA A 69 8.48 4.74 18.12
CA ALA A 69 8.79 4.83 16.70
C ALA A 69 8.26 3.65 15.90
N VAL A 70 8.09 3.89 14.60
CA VAL A 70 7.86 2.85 13.59
C VAL A 70 8.97 2.91 12.55
N LEU A 71 9.41 1.73 12.06
CA LEU A 71 10.30 1.64 10.90
C LEU A 71 9.44 1.67 9.62
N ALA A 72 9.80 2.51 8.65
CA ALA A 72 9.10 2.60 7.38
C ALA A 72 10.08 2.66 6.19
N PRO A 73 9.70 2.13 5.01
CA PRO A 73 10.58 2.06 3.86
C PRO A 73 10.81 3.43 3.21
N LYS A 74 12.03 3.64 2.72
CA LYS A 74 12.39 4.71 1.80
C LYS A 74 13.11 4.13 0.57
N PRO A 75 12.73 4.51 -0.65
CA PRO A 75 11.58 5.35 -0.95
C PRO A 75 10.26 4.67 -0.54
N GLY A 76 9.28 5.45 -0.14
CA GLY A 76 8.01 4.92 0.37
C GLY A 76 6.86 5.93 0.31
N TYR A 77 5.69 5.46 0.71
CA TYR A 77 4.46 6.24 0.66
C TYR A 77 4.44 7.33 1.74
N PRO A 78 4.39 8.63 1.38
CA PRO A 78 4.62 9.73 2.32
C PRO A 78 3.56 9.85 3.43
N LEU A 79 2.37 9.27 3.23
CA LEU A 79 1.27 9.40 4.17
C LEU A 79 1.55 8.72 5.52
N ILE A 80 2.41 7.71 5.55
CA ILE A 80 2.76 6.98 6.78
C ILE A 80 3.40 7.93 7.79
N GLU A 81 4.37 8.73 7.36
CA GLU A 81 5.01 9.74 8.21
C GLU A 81 4.00 10.75 8.75
N SER A 82 3.12 11.25 7.88
CA SER A 82 2.10 12.22 8.28
C SER A 82 1.15 11.65 9.34
N ILE A 83 0.76 10.38 9.22
CA ILE A 83 -0.11 9.70 10.20
C ILE A 83 0.65 9.45 11.50
N ALA A 84 1.89 8.96 11.44
CA ALA A 84 2.71 8.75 12.63
C ALA A 84 2.87 10.05 13.44
N ARG A 85 3.13 11.16 12.75
CA ARG A 85 3.24 12.49 13.37
C ARG A 85 1.94 12.94 14.04
N LEU A 86 0.76 12.64 13.46
CA LEU A 86 -0.54 12.94 14.09
C LEU A 86 -0.75 12.12 15.36
N GLU A 87 -0.16 10.94 15.46
CA GLU A 87 -0.21 10.06 16.63
C GLU A 87 0.94 10.32 17.64
N CYS A 88 1.75 11.35 17.41
CA CYS A 88 2.94 11.67 18.23
C CYS A 88 3.97 10.53 18.28
N VAL A 89 4.11 9.80 17.18
CA VAL A 89 5.05 8.69 16.99
C VAL A 89 6.07 9.09 15.93
N ASP A 90 7.33 8.78 16.17
CA ASP A 90 8.40 9.06 15.22
C ASP A 90 8.42 8.00 14.09
N MET A 91 8.84 8.41 12.90
CA MET A 91 9.16 7.49 11.83
C MET A 91 10.66 7.39 11.66
N ILE A 92 11.20 6.19 11.80
CA ILE A 92 12.60 5.87 11.49
C ILE A 92 12.62 5.21 10.12
N GLU A 93 13.52 5.63 9.26
CA GLU A 93 13.61 5.16 7.88
C GLU A 93 14.53 3.96 7.77
N TYR A 94 14.16 2.99 6.90
CA TYR A 94 15.09 2.02 6.35
C TYR A 94 15.11 2.12 4.83
N GLN A 95 16.28 1.96 4.23
CA GLN A 95 16.46 2.18 2.80
C GLN A 95 16.24 0.91 2.00
N GLN A 96 15.35 0.95 1.01
CA GLN A 96 15.40 -0.03 -0.06
C GLN A 96 16.61 0.23 -0.96
N ARG A 97 17.25 -0.85 -1.40
CA ARG A 97 18.43 -0.81 -2.26
C ARG A 97 18.07 -1.29 -3.66
N PHE A 98 18.78 -0.80 -4.67
CA PHE A 98 18.59 -1.19 -6.07
C PHE A 98 19.91 -1.69 -6.67
N ASP A 99 19.88 -2.95 -7.17
CA ASP A 99 21.00 -3.59 -7.87
C ASP A 99 20.59 -4.20 -9.24
N GLY A 100 19.55 -3.64 -9.85
CA GLY A 100 18.83 -4.17 -11.01
C GLY A 100 17.44 -4.63 -10.64
N SER A 101 17.18 -4.88 -9.35
CA SER A 101 15.86 -4.97 -8.74
C SER A 101 15.91 -4.36 -7.34
N TRP A 102 14.76 -3.91 -6.84
CA TRP A 102 14.69 -3.37 -5.49
C TRP A 102 14.64 -4.50 -4.46
N TYR A 103 15.32 -4.30 -3.33
CA TYR A 103 15.35 -5.25 -2.22
C TYR A 103 15.46 -4.54 -0.86
N ILE A 104 15.11 -5.27 0.21
CA ILE A 104 15.22 -4.79 1.60
C ILE A 104 16.55 -5.28 2.17
N ASP A 105 17.39 -4.35 2.65
CA ASP A 105 18.61 -4.71 3.35
C ASP A 105 18.30 -5.11 4.80
N VAL A 106 18.21 -6.42 5.04
CA VAL A 106 17.90 -6.97 6.37
C VAL A 106 18.97 -6.64 7.39
N ALA A 107 20.23 -6.39 6.98
CA ALA A 107 21.29 -5.98 7.90
C ALA A 107 21.03 -4.56 8.43
N GLU A 108 20.57 -3.65 7.57
CA GLU A 108 20.18 -2.30 7.98
C GLU A 108 18.98 -2.34 8.96
N LEU A 109 17.98 -3.19 8.72
CA LEU A 109 16.88 -3.38 9.68
C LEU A 109 17.38 -3.86 11.04
N ARG A 110 18.33 -4.80 11.05
CA ARG A 110 18.94 -5.30 12.28
C ARG A 110 19.68 -4.17 13.02
N GLU A 111 20.49 -3.41 12.31
CA GLU A 111 21.20 -2.27 12.89
C GLU A 111 20.25 -1.24 13.51
N ALA A 112 19.12 -0.97 12.88
CA ALA A 112 18.10 -0.09 13.42
C ALA A 112 17.48 -0.64 14.72
N LEU A 113 17.17 -1.94 14.77
CA LEU A 113 16.53 -2.58 15.93
C LEU A 113 17.51 -2.82 17.09
N GLU A 114 18.80 -3.03 16.81
CA GLU A 114 19.86 -3.20 17.82
C GLU A 114 20.49 -1.85 18.25
N GLY A 115 20.19 -0.77 17.52
CA GLY A 115 20.74 0.56 17.75
C GLY A 115 20.12 1.32 18.92
N GLU A 116 20.51 2.59 19.08
CA GLU A 116 20.08 3.45 20.18
C GLU A 116 18.55 3.60 20.26
N ASP A 117 17.89 3.71 19.10
CA ASP A 117 16.44 3.85 18.99
C ASP A 117 15.68 2.52 19.04
N GLY A 118 16.35 1.38 18.97
CA GLY A 118 15.74 0.06 18.86
C GLY A 118 14.69 -0.24 19.93
N GLY A 119 14.98 0.17 21.17
CA GLY A 119 14.09 -0.05 22.30
C GLY A 119 12.74 0.71 22.25
N ARG A 120 12.58 1.67 21.33
CA ARG A 120 11.32 2.41 21.12
C ARG A 120 10.60 2.07 19.81
N ILE A 121 11.18 1.22 18.97
CA ILE A 121 10.56 0.77 17.73
C ILE A 121 9.50 -0.29 18.07
N ARG A 122 8.24 -0.06 17.66
CA ARG A 122 7.10 -0.94 17.94
C ARG A 122 6.57 -1.66 16.72
N ALA A 123 6.79 -1.13 15.53
CA ALA A 123 6.32 -1.75 14.30
C ALA A 123 7.30 -1.53 13.15
N LEU A 124 7.37 -2.53 12.27
CA LEU A 124 7.98 -2.45 10.95
C LEU A 124 6.88 -2.37 9.90
N VAL A 125 6.89 -1.33 9.08
CA VAL A 125 5.98 -1.17 7.95
C VAL A 125 6.63 -1.78 6.71
N LEU A 126 5.92 -2.70 6.08
CA LEU A 126 6.24 -3.27 4.77
C LEU A 126 5.13 -2.88 3.79
N ILE A 127 5.48 -2.33 2.65
CA ILE A 127 4.53 -2.08 1.54
C ILE A 127 4.84 -3.12 0.47
N ASN A 128 3.89 -4.01 0.19
CA ASN A 128 4.13 -5.24 -0.57
C ASN A 128 3.08 -5.45 -1.69
N PRO A 129 3.37 -5.06 -2.95
CA PRO A 129 4.60 -4.40 -3.40
C PRO A 129 4.69 -2.93 -2.97
N ASN A 130 5.92 -2.45 -2.85
CA ASN A 130 6.19 -1.07 -2.44
C ASN A 130 5.72 -0.05 -3.48
N ASN A 131 5.25 1.07 -3.01
CA ASN A 131 4.98 2.26 -3.81
C ASN A 131 5.99 3.35 -3.41
N PRO A 132 6.89 3.82 -4.31
CA PRO A 132 6.79 3.77 -5.77
C PRO A 132 7.65 2.69 -6.46
N THR A 133 8.45 1.90 -5.74
CA THR A 133 9.46 1.01 -6.35
C THR A 133 8.90 -0.20 -7.08
N GLY A 134 7.67 -0.61 -6.75
CA GLY A 134 7.05 -1.84 -7.26
C GLY A 134 7.67 -3.12 -6.73
N SER A 135 8.53 -3.06 -5.71
CA SER A 135 9.22 -4.22 -5.17
C SER A 135 8.33 -5.06 -4.27
N TYR A 136 8.18 -6.34 -4.57
CA TYR A 136 7.66 -7.30 -3.61
C TYR A 136 8.71 -7.68 -2.57
N VAL A 137 8.25 -8.01 -1.36
CA VAL A 137 9.08 -8.68 -0.35
C VAL A 137 9.45 -10.07 -0.88
N LYS A 138 10.75 -10.37 -0.98
CA LYS A 138 11.25 -11.65 -1.46
C LYS A 138 11.10 -12.75 -0.38
N ALA A 139 10.99 -14.00 -0.78
CA ALA A 139 10.86 -15.11 0.17
C ALA A 139 12.03 -15.17 1.16
N SER A 140 13.26 -14.92 0.70
CA SER A 140 14.47 -14.86 1.53
C SER A 140 14.46 -13.70 2.52
N GLU A 141 13.96 -12.54 2.12
CA GLU A 141 13.80 -11.38 2.99
C GLU A 141 12.74 -11.63 4.05
N ARG A 142 11.58 -12.18 3.64
CA ARG A 142 10.45 -12.45 4.53
C ARG A 142 10.84 -13.26 5.75
N GLU A 143 11.50 -14.42 5.55
CA GLU A 143 11.89 -15.29 6.66
C GLU A 143 12.81 -14.57 7.65
N ALA A 144 13.78 -13.83 7.12
CA ALA A 144 14.72 -13.08 7.94
C ALA A 144 14.06 -11.92 8.69
N ILE A 145 13.14 -11.19 8.02
CA ILE A 145 12.38 -10.07 8.60
C ILE A 145 11.45 -10.57 9.71
N VAL A 146 10.68 -11.64 9.45
CA VAL A 146 9.75 -12.21 10.44
C VAL A 146 10.52 -12.64 11.69
N ARG A 147 11.66 -13.33 11.54
CA ARG A 147 12.50 -13.74 12.65
C ARG A 147 13.05 -12.52 13.42
N LEU A 148 13.56 -11.53 12.72
CA LEU A 148 14.09 -10.31 13.32
C LEU A 148 13.01 -9.57 14.12
N CYS A 149 11.81 -9.40 13.56
CA CYS A 149 10.70 -8.77 14.25
C CYS A 149 10.24 -9.56 15.49
N HIS A 150 10.20 -10.91 15.40
CA HIS A 150 9.90 -11.77 16.53
C HIS A 150 10.93 -11.59 17.66
N ASP A 151 12.21 -11.64 17.33
CA ASP A 151 13.31 -11.58 18.32
C ASP A 151 13.36 -10.22 19.05
N HIS A 152 12.85 -9.15 18.43
CA HIS A 152 12.80 -7.79 18.98
C HIS A 152 11.40 -7.36 19.47
N GLU A 153 10.41 -8.25 19.46
CA GLU A 153 9.02 -7.97 19.86
C GLU A 153 8.39 -6.80 19.07
N VAL A 154 8.72 -6.70 17.77
CA VAL A 154 8.24 -5.69 16.84
C VAL A 154 7.14 -6.28 15.96
N ALA A 155 5.98 -5.62 15.90
CA ALA A 155 4.89 -6.04 15.02
C ALA A 155 5.17 -5.69 13.56
N ILE A 156 4.62 -6.46 12.62
CA ILE A 156 4.65 -6.13 11.20
C ILE A 156 3.31 -5.48 10.80
N ILE A 157 3.37 -4.33 10.12
CA ILE A 157 2.25 -3.73 9.39
C ILE A 157 2.54 -3.92 7.90
N ALA A 158 1.81 -4.84 7.26
CA ALA A 158 1.99 -5.17 5.85
C ALA A 158 0.90 -4.52 5.01
N ASP A 159 1.23 -3.46 4.28
CA ASP A 159 0.32 -2.84 3.31
C ASP A 159 0.39 -3.61 1.99
N GLU A 160 -0.63 -4.41 1.72
CA GLU A 160 -0.70 -5.30 0.57
C GLU A 160 -1.75 -4.86 -0.48
N VAL A 161 -2.13 -3.57 -0.48
CA VAL A 161 -3.18 -3.04 -1.37
C VAL A 161 -2.89 -3.26 -2.86
N PHE A 162 -1.63 -3.35 -3.26
CA PHE A 162 -1.22 -3.59 -4.64
C PHE A 162 -0.83 -5.03 -4.96
N TYR A 163 -0.98 -5.96 -4.00
CA TYR A 163 -0.44 -7.31 -4.10
C TYR A 163 -0.85 -8.07 -5.36
N ASP A 164 -2.09 -7.88 -5.82
CA ASP A 164 -2.64 -8.59 -6.97
C ASP A 164 -2.27 -7.98 -8.33
N TYR A 165 -1.45 -6.97 -8.36
CA TYR A 165 -1.05 -6.25 -9.57
C TYR A 165 0.40 -6.51 -9.92
N ASP A 166 0.70 -7.78 -10.25
CA ASP A 166 1.98 -8.18 -10.81
C ASP A 166 2.19 -7.51 -12.17
N LEU A 167 3.36 -6.91 -12.34
CA LEU A 167 3.81 -6.30 -13.59
C LEU A 167 4.71 -7.25 -14.37
N GLU A 168 5.59 -7.94 -13.67
CA GLU A 168 6.49 -8.96 -14.20
C GLU A 168 6.33 -10.24 -13.39
N PRO A 169 6.49 -11.43 -14.03
CA PRO A 169 6.50 -12.69 -13.30
C PRO A 169 7.58 -12.68 -12.22
N PHE A 170 7.19 -13.05 -11.00
CA PHE A 170 8.08 -13.09 -9.85
C PHE A 170 7.83 -14.36 -9.03
N ASP A 171 8.82 -15.27 -9.04
CA ASP A 171 8.78 -16.50 -8.28
C ASP A 171 9.16 -16.24 -6.81
N GLY A 172 8.42 -16.85 -5.88
CA GLY A 172 8.69 -16.71 -4.44
C GLY A 172 8.01 -15.52 -3.77
N ASN A 173 7.09 -14.88 -4.48
CA ASN A 173 6.23 -13.85 -3.93
C ASN A 173 5.23 -14.48 -2.94
N ALA A 174 5.17 -13.96 -1.71
CA ALA A 174 4.25 -14.43 -0.68
C ALA A 174 3.64 -13.26 0.08
N ARG A 175 2.31 -13.33 0.32
CA ARG A 175 1.64 -12.38 1.23
C ARG A 175 2.15 -12.54 2.65
N LEU A 176 2.17 -11.43 3.38
CA LEU A 176 2.36 -11.42 4.83
C LEU A 176 1.04 -11.63 5.58
N ALA A 177 -0.09 -11.42 4.90
CA ALA A 177 -1.40 -11.79 5.43
C ALA A 177 -1.43 -13.27 5.82
N GLY A 178 -1.76 -13.54 7.09
CA GLY A 178 -1.75 -14.90 7.65
C GLY A 178 -0.38 -15.35 8.21
N GLU A 179 0.63 -14.47 8.28
CA GLU A 179 1.91 -14.78 8.94
C GLU A 179 1.69 -15.14 10.41
N THR A 180 2.36 -16.21 10.88
CA THR A 180 2.21 -16.73 12.25
C THR A 180 3.46 -16.61 13.10
N GLY A 181 4.59 -16.25 12.52
CA GLY A 181 5.88 -16.18 13.21
C GLY A 181 6.06 -14.94 14.08
N THR A 182 5.32 -13.86 13.79
CA THR A 182 5.29 -12.63 14.59
C THR A 182 3.94 -11.96 14.42
N LEU A 183 3.56 -11.07 15.37
CA LEU A 183 2.32 -10.30 15.28
C LEU A 183 2.29 -9.47 13.99
N THR A 184 1.32 -9.73 13.14
CA THR A 184 1.22 -9.16 11.81
C THR A 184 -0.17 -8.60 11.56
N PHE A 185 -0.22 -7.39 11.03
CA PHE A 185 -1.43 -6.70 10.57
C PHE A 185 -1.32 -6.47 9.08
N ALA A 186 -2.05 -7.24 8.29
CA ALA A 186 -2.10 -7.05 6.84
C ALA A 186 -3.24 -6.11 6.47
N LEU A 187 -2.93 -5.11 5.65
CA LEU A 187 -3.84 -4.07 5.18
C LEU A 187 -4.15 -4.27 3.70
N ASP A 188 -5.42 -4.16 3.36
CA ASP A 188 -5.87 -4.12 1.98
C ASP A 188 -7.20 -3.35 1.88
N GLY A 189 -7.74 -3.11 0.68
CA GLY A 189 -8.99 -2.37 0.52
C GLY A 189 -9.46 -2.21 -0.91
N PHE A 190 -10.71 -1.82 -1.06
CA PHE A 190 -11.37 -1.67 -2.35
C PHE A 190 -10.80 -0.55 -3.21
N SER A 191 -10.07 0.39 -2.62
CA SER A 191 -9.40 1.46 -3.38
C SER A 191 -8.50 0.90 -4.48
N LYS A 192 -7.86 -0.26 -4.23
CA LYS A 192 -6.96 -0.92 -5.18
C LYS A 192 -7.57 -2.22 -5.69
N THR A 193 -7.98 -3.13 -4.80
CA THR A 193 -8.56 -4.42 -5.20
C THR A 193 -9.70 -4.29 -6.21
N LEU A 194 -10.51 -3.22 -6.13
CA LEU A 194 -11.59 -2.92 -7.06
C LEU A 194 -11.34 -1.68 -7.93
N ALA A 195 -10.20 -0.99 -7.76
CA ALA A 195 -9.99 0.36 -8.31
C ALA A 195 -11.17 1.31 -7.95
N ALA A 196 -11.71 1.18 -6.75
CA ALA A 196 -12.89 1.87 -6.28
C ALA A 196 -12.63 2.69 -5.00
N PRO A 197 -11.77 3.73 -5.04
CA PRO A 197 -11.41 4.51 -3.86
C PRO A 197 -12.59 5.26 -3.24
N HIS A 198 -13.63 5.54 -4.03
CA HIS A 198 -14.87 6.17 -3.59
C HIS A 198 -15.77 5.25 -2.74
N ALA A 199 -15.57 3.92 -2.77
CA ALA A 199 -16.32 2.98 -1.93
C ALA A 199 -15.96 3.11 -0.45
N LYS A 200 -14.75 3.60 -0.13
CA LYS A 200 -14.27 3.80 1.23
C LYS A 200 -14.41 2.55 2.10
N VAL A 201 -13.79 1.46 1.64
CA VAL A 201 -13.69 0.17 2.35
C VAL A 201 -12.24 -0.28 2.36
N GLY A 202 -11.70 -0.45 3.54
CA GLY A 202 -10.43 -1.10 3.80
C GLY A 202 -10.60 -2.12 4.93
N TRP A 203 -9.58 -2.89 5.20
CA TRP A 203 -9.59 -3.84 6.30
C TRP A 203 -8.20 -4.08 6.86
N ILE A 204 -8.18 -4.53 8.12
CA ILE A 204 -7.03 -5.08 8.80
C ILE A 204 -7.30 -6.58 8.97
N GLN A 205 -6.36 -7.42 8.57
CA GLN A 205 -6.31 -8.84 8.94
C GLN A 205 -5.24 -9.00 10.02
N VAL A 206 -5.63 -9.54 11.17
CA VAL A 206 -4.73 -9.79 12.31
C VAL A 206 -4.26 -11.25 12.27
N SER A 207 -2.96 -11.48 12.38
CA SER A 207 -2.37 -12.82 12.45
C SER A 207 -1.08 -12.82 13.28
N GLY A 208 -0.59 -13.99 13.68
CA GLY A 208 0.61 -14.12 14.51
C GLY A 208 0.52 -15.22 15.53
N PRO A 209 1.41 -15.22 16.54
CA PRO A 209 1.32 -16.12 17.70
C PRO A 209 0.01 -15.89 18.47
N ALA A 210 -0.69 -16.97 18.84
CA ALA A 210 -2.06 -16.92 19.36
C ALA A 210 -2.23 -15.95 20.54
N ALA A 211 -1.31 -15.96 21.52
CA ALA A 211 -1.40 -15.09 22.69
C ALA A 211 -1.26 -13.59 22.34
N GLU A 212 -0.40 -13.26 21.36
CA GLU A 212 -0.21 -11.89 20.89
C GLU A 212 -1.43 -11.41 20.08
N VAL A 213 -1.97 -12.30 19.24
CA VAL A 213 -3.20 -12.04 18.46
C VAL A 213 -4.38 -11.78 19.41
N ASP A 214 -4.59 -12.60 20.43
CA ASP A 214 -5.67 -12.43 21.40
C ASP A 214 -5.57 -11.10 22.16
N GLU A 215 -4.35 -10.70 22.54
CA GLU A 215 -4.12 -9.42 23.21
C GLU A 215 -4.33 -8.25 22.25
N ALA A 216 -3.78 -8.33 21.05
CA ALA A 216 -3.94 -7.30 20.03
C ALA A 216 -5.41 -7.08 19.67
N LYS A 217 -6.17 -8.16 19.47
CA LYS A 217 -7.62 -8.08 19.17
C LYS A 217 -8.38 -7.43 20.31
N ARG A 218 -8.15 -7.81 21.58
CA ARG A 218 -8.82 -7.19 22.72
C ARG A 218 -8.60 -5.67 22.82
N ARG A 219 -7.40 -5.22 22.46
CA ARG A 219 -7.08 -3.76 22.43
C ARG A 219 -7.64 -3.08 21.19
N LEU A 220 -7.56 -3.73 20.05
CA LEU A 220 -8.08 -3.20 18.79
C LEU A 220 -9.61 -3.09 18.82
N ASP A 221 -10.29 -3.99 19.56
CA ASP A 221 -11.73 -3.91 19.81
C ASP A 221 -12.13 -2.60 20.48
N VAL A 222 -11.34 -2.12 21.44
CA VAL A 222 -11.57 -0.83 22.09
C VAL A 222 -11.41 0.32 21.10
N VAL A 223 -10.34 0.31 20.29
CA VAL A 223 -10.15 1.33 19.26
C VAL A 223 -11.31 1.31 18.25
N ALA A 224 -11.71 0.13 17.80
CA ALA A 224 -12.82 -0.03 16.86
C ALA A 224 -14.14 0.48 17.42
N ASP A 225 -14.43 0.23 18.71
CA ASP A 225 -15.65 0.67 19.38
C ASP A 225 -15.70 2.21 19.55
N ASP A 226 -14.55 2.84 19.77
CA ASP A 226 -14.44 4.30 19.85
C ASP A 226 -14.77 5.00 18.52
N TYR A 227 -14.50 4.37 17.38
CA TYR A 227 -14.68 4.98 16.06
C TYR A 227 -15.93 4.54 15.31
N LEU A 228 -16.38 3.28 15.46
CA LEU A 228 -17.52 2.70 14.75
C LEU A 228 -17.52 3.04 13.23
N PRO A 229 -16.46 2.71 12.49
CA PRO A 229 -16.14 3.36 11.21
C PRO A 229 -17.04 2.93 10.06
N MET A 230 -17.67 1.76 10.14
CA MET A 230 -18.35 1.15 8.98
C MET A 230 -19.82 1.54 8.89
N SER A 231 -20.17 2.21 7.80
CA SER A 231 -21.57 2.47 7.43
C SER A 231 -22.26 1.16 7.03
N GLU A 232 -23.44 0.91 7.60
CA GLU A 232 -24.23 -0.27 7.25
C GLU A 232 -24.75 -0.25 5.80
N ILE A 233 -24.95 0.94 5.24
CA ILE A 233 -25.29 1.10 3.82
C ILE A 233 -24.19 0.51 2.93
N ILE A 234 -22.92 0.81 3.26
CA ILE A 234 -21.76 0.29 2.54
C ILE A 234 -21.54 -1.19 2.87
N ALA A 235 -21.65 -1.58 4.14
CA ALA A 235 -21.48 -2.98 4.55
C ALA A 235 -22.39 -3.94 3.77
N LYS A 236 -23.65 -3.56 3.51
CA LYS A 236 -24.59 -4.34 2.69
C LYS A 236 -24.13 -4.56 1.25
N GLN A 237 -23.30 -3.68 0.72
CA GLN A 237 -22.81 -3.78 -0.67
C GLN A 237 -21.52 -4.62 -0.76
N ILE A 238 -20.80 -4.84 0.35
CA ILE A 238 -19.51 -5.54 0.34
C ILE A 238 -19.59 -6.90 -0.36
N PRO A 239 -20.56 -7.81 -0.06
CA PRO A 239 -20.64 -9.10 -0.75
C PRO A 239 -20.78 -8.98 -2.27
N ALA A 240 -21.58 -8.03 -2.75
CA ALA A 240 -21.77 -7.80 -4.18
C ALA A 240 -20.51 -7.22 -4.84
N MET A 241 -19.82 -6.29 -4.16
CA MET A 241 -18.56 -5.71 -4.63
C MET A 241 -17.45 -6.77 -4.70
N LEU A 242 -17.35 -7.66 -3.71
CA LEU A 242 -16.39 -8.78 -3.72
C LEU A 242 -16.63 -9.73 -4.90
N GLY A 243 -17.90 -9.94 -5.29
CA GLY A 243 -18.24 -10.73 -6.47
C GLY A 243 -17.72 -10.14 -7.79
N ALA A 244 -17.50 -8.82 -7.86
CA ALA A 244 -16.93 -8.14 -9.02
C ALA A 244 -15.39 -8.09 -9.02
N ALA A 245 -14.74 -8.42 -7.90
CA ALA A 245 -13.32 -8.16 -7.67
C ALA A 245 -12.41 -8.84 -8.71
N ALA A 246 -12.62 -10.13 -8.99
CA ALA A 246 -11.76 -10.87 -9.91
C ALA A 246 -11.74 -10.27 -11.32
N ALA A 247 -12.92 -9.91 -11.84
CA ALA A 247 -13.02 -9.30 -13.16
C ALA A 247 -12.42 -7.89 -13.21
N GLN A 248 -12.60 -7.10 -12.15
CA GLN A 248 -12.07 -5.76 -12.07
C GLN A 248 -10.54 -5.76 -11.90
N THR A 249 -10.01 -6.60 -11.00
CA THR A 249 -8.56 -6.77 -10.84
C THR A 249 -7.91 -7.21 -12.15
N ALA A 250 -8.51 -8.17 -12.88
CA ALA A 250 -7.99 -8.62 -14.16
C ALA A 250 -7.91 -7.49 -15.21
N ARG A 251 -8.94 -6.65 -15.31
CA ARG A 251 -8.93 -5.49 -16.24
C ARG A 251 -7.84 -4.49 -15.91
N VAL A 252 -7.68 -4.18 -14.63
CA VAL A 252 -6.65 -3.21 -14.19
C VAL A 252 -5.27 -3.79 -14.41
N ARG A 253 -5.06 -5.08 -14.09
CA ARG A 253 -3.80 -5.79 -14.34
C ARG A 253 -3.43 -5.76 -15.83
N GLU A 254 -4.36 -6.12 -16.71
CA GLU A 254 -4.16 -6.05 -18.17
C GLU A 254 -3.78 -4.63 -18.62
N ARG A 255 -4.44 -3.60 -18.07
CA ARG A 255 -4.14 -2.20 -18.35
C ARG A 255 -2.71 -1.83 -17.97
N VAL A 256 -2.31 -2.10 -16.73
CA VAL A 256 -0.98 -1.70 -16.26
C VAL A 256 0.14 -2.48 -16.96
N GLN A 257 -0.07 -3.76 -17.26
CA GLN A 257 0.88 -4.58 -18.02
C GLN A 257 0.99 -4.10 -19.49
N THR A 258 -0.12 -3.77 -20.13
CA THR A 258 -0.13 -3.20 -21.49
C THR A 258 0.62 -1.87 -21.55
N ASN A 259 0.38 -1.00 -20.58
CA ASN A 259 1.05 0.29 -20.54
C ASN A 259 2.54 0.16 -20.21
N LEU A 260 2.93 -0.78 -19.34
CA LEU A 260 4.34 -1.05 -19.08
C LEU A 260 5.06 -1.57 -20.33
N ALA A 261 4.45 -2.49 -21.08
CA ALA A 261 5.02 -2.98 -22.33
C ALA A 261 5.17 -1.85 -23.39
N ALA A 262 4.17 -0.97 -23.47
CA ALA A 262 4.24 0.22 -24.33
C ALA A 262 5.36 1.17 -23.90
N LEU A 263 5.53 1.39 -22.59
CA LEU A 263 6.62 2.21 -22.04
C LEU A 263 7.99 1.67 -22.45
N HIS A 264 8.25 0.37 -22.28
CA HIS A 264 9.51 -0.25 -22.70
C HIS A 264 9.77 -0.03 -24.20
N THR A 265 8.77 -0.27 -25.06
CA THR A 265 8.90 -0.03 -26.51
C THR A 265 9.24 1.42 -26.82
N MET A 266 8.57 2.37 -26.16
CA MET A 266 8.81 3.81 -26.41
C MET A 266 10.21 4.25 -25.93
N LEU A 267 10.70 3.69 -24.83
CA LEU A 267 12.05 3.97 -24.34
C LEU A 267 13.14 3.34 -25.21
N ASP A 268 12.89 2.14 -25.75
CA ASP A 268 13.81 1.47 -26.68
C ASP A 268 13.88 2.20 -28.02
N ASP A 269 12.78 2.82 -28.46
CA ASP A 269 12.69 3.59 -29.71
C ASP A 269 13.20 5.04 -29.55
N ASP A 270 13.42 5.51 -28.32
CA ASP A 270 13.91 6.89 -28.07
C ASP A 270 15.41 7.02 -28.41
N GLU A 271 15.71 7.66 -29.57
CA GLU A 271 17.08 7.88 -30.03
C GLU A 271 17.97 8.66 -29.05
N GLN A 272 17.38 9.47 -28.18
CA GLN A 272 18.11 10.27 -27.19
C GLN A 272 18.59 9.39 -26.01
N GLY A 273 17.80 8.38 -25.62
CA GLY A 273 18.14 7.41 -24.57
C GLY A 273 18.39 8.02 -23.20
N MET A 274 17.83 9.21 -22.94
CA MET A 274 18.07 9.96 -21.70
C MET A 274 17.19 9.48 -20.54
N VAL A 275 16.10 8.80 -20.85
CA VAL A 275 15.13 8.31 -19.85
C VAL A 275 15.17 6.77 -19.83
N SER A 276 15.14 6.20 -18.66
CA SER A 276 14.98 4.76 -18.47
C SER A 276 13.95 4.46 -17.41
N VAL A 277 13.39 3.25 -17.40
CA VAL A 277 12.47 2.79 -16.36
C VAL A 277 13.20 1.84 -15.43
N LEU A 278 13.03 2.02 -14.12
CA LEU A 278 13.52 1.07 -13.14
C LEU A 278 12.58 -0.13 -13.06
N ARG A 279 13.16 -1.31 -12.88
CA ARG A 279 12.38 -2.54 -12.76
C ARG A 279 11.38 -2.44 -11.62
N ALA A 280 10.10 -2.66 -11.93
CA ALA A 280 9.01 -2.77 -10.98
C ALA A 280 8.34 -4.14 -11.15
N GLU A 281 8.20 -4.89 -10.06
CA GLU A 281 7.64 -6.23 -10.06
C GLU A 281 6.12 -6.21 -9.94
N GLY A 282 5.56 -5.15 -9.32
CA GLY A 282 4.12 -5.00 -9.13
C GLY A 282 3.69 -3.56 -8.83
N GLY A 283 2.37 -3.36 -8.76
CA GLY A 283 1.77 -2.05 -8.47
C GLY A 283 1.18 -1.36 -9.70
N TRP A 284 0.90 -0.07 -9.55
CA TRP A 284 0.30 0.77 -10.59
C TRP A 284 1.21 1.90 -11.07
N ASN A 285 2.35 2.05 -10.44
CA ASN A 285 3.32 3.08 -10.74
C ASN A 285 4.67 2.47 -11.08
N VAL A 286 5.45 3.20 -11.86
CA VAL A 286 6.85 2.88 -12.12
C VAL A 286 7.70 4.13 -11.93
N LEU A 287 8.98 3.93 -11.60
CA LEU A 287 9.96 5.00 -11.51
C LEU A 287 10.71 5.12 -12.84
N LEU A 288 10.61 6.26 -13.46
CA LEU A 288 11.53 6.67 -14.52
C LEU A 288 12.78 7.26 -13.89
N ARG A 289 13.92 6.96 -14.51
CA ARG A 289 15.17 7.63 -14.25
C ARG A 289 15.42 8.64 -15.36
N VAL A 290 15.51 9.92 -14.96
CA VAL A 290 15.81 11.04 -15.84
C VAL A 290 17.21 11.57 -15.52
N PRO A 291 17.85 12.39 -16.39
CA PRO A 291 19.16 12.97 -16.08
C PRO A 291 19.14 13.75 -14.77
N SER A 292 20.03 13.41 -13.86
CA SER A 292 20.10 14.01 -12.51
C SER A 292 20.49 15.50 -12.48
N VAL A 293 20.91 16.03 -13.62
CA VAL A 293 21.14 17.46 -13.82
C VAL A 293 19.86 18.26 -13.94
N LEU A 294 18.74 17.62 -14.27
CA LEU A 294 17.41 18.24 -14.28
C LEU A 294 16.88 18.37 -12.86
N ASP A 295 16.35 19.53 -12.54
CA ASP A 295 15.54 19.70 -11.34
C ASP A 295 14.18 19.03 -11.55
N GLU A 296 13.83 18.05 -10.70
CA GLU A 296 12.59 17.27 -10.81
C GLU A 296 11.35 18.16 -10.69
N ASN A 297 11.41 19.21 -9.88
CA ASN A 297 10.31 20.13 -9.68
C ASN A 297 10.09 21.00 -10.95
N GLU A 298 11.18 21.51 -11.52
CA GLU A 298 11.11 22.27 -12.79
C GLU A 298 10.57 21.38 -13.92
N LEU A 299 10.98 20.12 -13.99
CA LEU A 299 10.46 19.15 -14.95
C LEU A 299 8.94 18.98 -14.79
N VAL A 300 8.47 18.71 -13.59
CA VAL A 300 7.04 18.50 -13.31
C VAL A 300 6.23 19.77 -13.57
N LEU A 301 6.71 20.93 -13.12
CA LEU A 301 6.05 22.22 -13.38
C LEU A 301 5.98 22.52 -14.88
N SER A 302 7.04 22.27 -15.63
CA SER A 302 7.04 22.44 -17.09
C SER A 302 6.00 21.56 -17.79
N MET A 303 5.86 20.29 -17.35
CA MET A 303 4.83 19.39 -17.88
C MET A 303 3.42 19.86 -17.56
N ILE A 304 3.18 20.34 -16.34
CA ILE A 304 1.87 20.87 -15.93
C ILE A 304 1.52 22.13 -16.72
N GLU A 305 2.41 23.09 -16.77
CA GLU A 305 2.14 24.41 -17.37
C GLU A 305 1.96 24.34 -18.89
N LYS A 306 2.77 23.51 -19.57
CA LYS A 306 2.76 23.46 -21.04
C LYS A 306 1.80 22.41 -21.61
N HIS A 307 1.58 21.32 -20.88
CA HIS A 307 0.90 20.14 -21.42
C HIS A 307 -0.28 19.65 -20.57
N GLY A 308 -0.45 20.18 -19.34
CA GLY A 308 -1.53 19.76 -18.44
C GLY A 308 -1.39 18.34 -17.89
N ILE A 309 -0.18 17.76 -17.92
CA ILE A 309 0.12 16.45 -17.37
C ILE A 309 1.11 16.57 -16.21
N SER A 310 1.11 15.58 -15.31
CA SER A 310 2.07 15.54 -14.20
C SER A 310 2.59 14.14 -13.95
N GLY A 311 3.79 14.08 -13.35
CA GLY A 311 4.31 12.92 -12.63
C GLY A 311 4.63 13.33 -11.21
N GLN A 312 5.04 12.38 -10.39
CA GLN A 312 5.47 12.67 -9.02
C GLN A 312 7.00 12.64 -8.95
N PRO A 313 7.64 13.75 -8.56
CA PRO A 313 9.10 13.81 -8.47
C PRO A 313 9.60 12.87 -7.37
N GLY A 314 10.83 12.39 -7.52
CA GLY A 314 11.42 11.40 -6.61
C GLY A 314 11.48 11.86 -5.16
N TYR A 315 11.71 13.14 -4.91
CA TYR A 315 11.74 13.68 -3.55
C TYR A 315 10.41 13.54 -2.80
N PHE A 316 9.28 13.36 -3.50
CA PHE A 316 7.97 13.07 -2.89
C PHE A 316 7.94 11.73 -2.14
N PHE A 317 8.84 10.82 -2.51
CA PHE A 317 9.00 9.50 -1.92
C PHE A 317 10.30 9.38 -1.11
N ASP A 318 10.95 10.51 -0.84
CA ASP A 318 12.24 10.58 -0.15
C ASP A 318 13.34 9.76 -0.84
N MET A 319 13.39 9.83 -2.18
CA MET A 319 14.54 9.29 -2.93
C MET A 319 15.83 9.99 -2.50
N THR A 320 16.88 9.21 -2.32
CA THR A 320 18.17 9.70 -1.81
C THR A 320 18.97 10.59 -2.78
N SER A 321 18.53 10.66 -4.04
CA SER A 321 19.15 11.45 -5.10
C SER A 321 18.12 12.00 -6.07
N ASN A 322 18.48 13.09 -6.76
CA ASN A 322 17.68 13.66 -7.84
C ASN A 322 17.72 12.79 -9.10
N GLY A 323 16.73 12.93 -9.97
CA GLY A 323 16.64 12.26 -11.26
C GLY A 323 15.62 11.13 -11.33
N TYR A 324 14.54 11.22 -10.55
CA TYR A 324 13.45 10.25 -10.57
C TYR A 324 12.10 10.91 -10.80
N LEU A 325 11.26 10.23 -11.55
CA LEU A 325 9.87 10.62 -11.80
C LEU A 325 8.98 9.38 -11.71
N ALA A 326 8.06 9.35 -10.75
CA ALA A 326 7.06 8.30 -10.68
C ALA A 326 5.89 8.62 -11.60
N ILE A 327 5.50 7.67 -12.44
CA ILE A 327 4.36 7.77 -13.34
C ILE A 327 3.36 6.65 -13.12
N SER A 328 2.08 6.93 -13.37
CA SER A 328 1.01 5.95 -13.26
C SER A 328 0.86 5.16 -14.55
N LEU A 329 0.65 3.85 -14.42
CA LEU A 329 0.32 2.94 -15.52
C LEU A 329 -1.20 2.81 -15.77
N LEU A 330 -2.04 3.60 -15.08
CA LEU A 330 -3.51 3.50 -15.15
C LEU A 330 -4.17 4.22 -16.32
N PRO A 331 -3.64 5.30 -16.92
CA PRO A 331 -4.31 6.00 -18.02
C PRO A 331 -4.72 5.06 -19.15
N GLU A 332 -5.72 5.47 -19.96
CA GLU A 332 -6.06 4.74 -21.18
C GLU A 332 -4.82 4.60 -22.08
N PRO A 333 -4.63 3.50 -22.82
CA PRO A 333 -3.36 3.22 -23.51
C PRO A 333 -2.90 4.33 -24.47
N ASP A 334 -3.82 4.99 -25.17
CA ASP A 334 -3.46 6.08 -26.09
C ASP A 334 -3.07 7.35 -25.33
N GLU A 335 -3.78 7.66 -24.24
CA GLU A 335 -3.43 8.75 -23.32
C GLU A 335 -2.07 8.49 -22.65
N PHE A 336 -1.83 7.25 -22.21
CA PHE A 336 -0.56 6.84 -21.61
C PHE A 336 0.61 7.08 -22.58
N ARG A 337 0.51 6.61 -23.82
CA ARG A 337 1.54 6.84 -24.84
C ARG A 337 1.78 8.33 -25.10
N HIS A 338 0.71 9.11 -25.19
CA HIS A 338 0.81 10.57 -25.36
C HIS A 338 1.54 11.21 -24.16
N ASN A 339 1.20 10.82 -22.95
CA ASN A 339 1.82 11.34 -21.72
C ASN A 339 3.30 10.96 -21.63
N VAL A 340 3.66 9.73 -21.95
CA VAL A 340 5.08 9.28 -22.00
C VAL A 340 5.86 10.06 -23.04
N GLN A 341 5.32 10.24 -24.26
CA GLN A 341 5.98 11.05 -25.29
C GLN A 341 6.22 12.48 -24.82
N THR A 342 5.25 13.05 -24.12
CA THR A 342 5.39 14.40 -23.55
C THR A 342 6.50 14.46 -22.49
N VAL A 343 6.66 13.42 -21.67
CA VAL A 343 7.79 13.34 -20.72
C VAL A 343 9.12 13.34 -21.48
N LEU A 344 9.27 12.48 -22.51
CA LEU A 344 10.48 12.37 -23.32
C LEU A 344 10.83 13.70 -23.99
N ASP A 345 9.85 14.33 -24.66
CA ASP A 345 10.03 15.63 -25.35
C ASP A 345 10.41 16.75 -24.37
N THR A 346 9.82 16.74 -23.16
CA THR A 346 10.12 17.75 -22.14
C THR A 346 11.54 17.57 -21.61
N VAL A 347 11.96 16.34 -21.28
CA VAL A 347 13.32 16.03 -20.84
C VAL A 347 14.33 16.44 -21.93
N ASN A 348 14.09 16.05 -23.18
CA ASN A 348 14.96 16.38 -24.31
C ASN A 348 15.08 17.91 -24.51
N THR A 349 13.97 18.65 -24.36
CA THR A 349 13.97 20.11 -24.49
C THR A 349 14.71 20.80 -23.35
N MET A 350 14.68 20.25 -22.14
CA MET A 350 15.33 20.86 -20.97
C MET A 350 16.84 20.59 -20.93
N ILE A 351 17.31 19.53 -21.59
CA ILE A 351 18.74 19.15 -21.65
C ILE A 351 19.44 19.79 -22.86
N GLY A 352 18.76 19.88 -24.01
CA GLY A 352 19.30 20.43 -25.28
C GLY A 352 19.23 21.91 -25.34
#